data_00391ebc55e133fce00a4e86f16c86f5
#
_entry.id   00391ebc55e133fce00a4e86f16c86f5
#
_cell.length_a   1.000
_cell.length_b   1.000
_cell.length_c   1.000
_cell.angle_alpha   90.00
_cell.angle_beta   90.00
_cell.angle_gamma   90.00
#
_symmetry.space_group_name_H-M   'P 1'
#
loop_
_entity.id
_entity.type
_entity.pdbx_description
1 polymer ?
#
loop_
_entity_poly.entity_id
_entity_poly.type
_entity_poly.pdbx_seq_one_letter_code
_entity_poly.pdbx_strand_id
1 'polypeptide(L)'
;ADCFRMYEMFLGPIEQSKPWDTNGIDGVSKFIRKFWNLYYNDGQWIVSNDEAKPEEMKALHTAIKKVSEDIENFSFNTAVSAFMICVNELRSLKCNSAAVLEPLARLIAPFAPFLAEELYSKLGGSGSVHHAAYPTFEEKYLKEDSVEYPICINGKKKDLVKLSADLDKAGIEKEVMAMDTVQALIGDKQVRKVIVVPGRMVNIVSLCYRIYIFTIFNNMTNSII
;
A
#
# COMPACT_ATOMS: atom_id res chain seq x y z
N ALA A 1 -19.33 -20.41 -13.06
CA ALA A 1 -19.04 -21.13 -11.83
C ALA A 1 -18.23 -20.27 -10.86
N ASP A 2 -17.09 -19.74 -11.26
CA ASP A 2 -16.19 -18.96 -10.41
C ASP A 2 -16.85 -17.71 -9.79
N CYS A 3 -17.64 -16.99 -10.58
CA CYS A 3 -18.36 -15.82 -10.11
C CYS A 3 -19.34 -16.15 -8.98
N PHE A 4 -20.10 -17.23 -9.14
CA PHE A 4 -21.05 -17.71 -8.15
C PHE A 4 -20.33 -18.14 -6.87
N ARG A 5 -19.31 -18.98 -7.01
CA ARG A 5 -18.49 -19.51 -5.92
C ARG A 5 -17.85 -18.39 -5.10
N MET A 6 -17.23 -17.41 -5.79
CA MET A 6 -16.58 -16.28 -5.14
C MET A 6 -17.60 -15.33 -4.49
N TYR A 7 -18.80 -15.19 -5.07
CA TYR A 7 -19.87 -14.40 -4.48
C TYR A 7 -20.35 -14.98 -3.17
N GLU A 8 -20.56 -16.29 -3.07
CA GLU A 8 -20.92 -16.95 -1.81
C GLU A 8 -19.88 -16.71 -0.72
N MET A 9 -18.59 -16.81 -1.06
CA MET A 9 -17.50 -16.52 -0.13
C MET A 9 -17.43 -15.03 0.27
N PHE A 10 -17.86 -14.12 -0.60
CA PHE A 10 -17.78 -12.68 -0.37
C PHE A 10 -18.96 -12.11 0.45
N LEU A 11 -20.10 -12.79 0.51
CA LEU A 11 -21.33 -12.28 1.15
C LEU A 11 -21.15 -11.86 2.61
N GLY A 12 -20.21 -12.45 3.35
CA GLY A 12 -19.92 -12.11 4.74
C GLY A 12 -19.24 -13.23 5.50
N PRO A 13 -19.04 -13.06 6.81
CA PRO A 13 -18.48 -14.10 7.66
C PRO A 13 -19.29 -15.41 7.56
N ILE A 14 -18.59 -16.55 7.54
CA ILE A 14 -19.21 -17.87 7.33
C ILE A 14 -20.21 -18.26 8.43
N GLU A 15 -20.05 -17.72 9.63
CA GLU A 15 -20.92 -17.97 10.77
C GLU A 15 -22.25 -17.20 10.71
N GLN A 16 -22.36 -16.24 9.80
CA GLN A 16 -23.54 -15.37 9.72
C GLN A 16 -24.43 -15.77 8.55
N SER A 17 -25.70 -15.99 8.84
CA SER A 17 -26.70 -16.10 7.79
C SER A 17 -26.86 -14.80 7.03
N LYS A 18 -26.82 -14.86 5.70
CA LYS A 18 -27.01 -13.72 4.80
C LYS A 18 -28.13 -14.01 3.83
N PRO A 19 -29.04 -13.04 3.59
CA PRO A 19 -30.04 -13.19 2.55
C PRO A 19 -29.33 -13.19 1.18
N TRP A 20 -29.83 -14.05 0.29
CA TRP A 20 -29.38 -14.05 -1.10
C TRP A 20 -29.81 -12.76 -1.82
N ASP A 21 -28.88 -12.07 -2.43
CA ASP A 21 -29.13 -10.92 -3.29
C ASP A 21 -28.52 -11.15 -4.68
N THR A 22 -29.42 -11.35 -5.66
CA THR A 22 -29.00 -11.58 -7.06
C THR A 22 -28.26 -10.40 -7.68
N ASN A 23 -28.45 -9.18 -7.18
CA ASN A 23 -27.77 -7.99 -7.71
C ASN A 23 -26.31 -7.88 -7.22
N GLY A 24 -26.02 -8.42 -6.05
CA GLY A 24 -24.68 -8.37 -5.44
C GLY A 24 -23.61 -9.11 -6.24
N ILE A 25 -23.99 -10.11 -7.05
CA ILE A 25 -23.05 -10.89 -7.87
C ILE A 25 -22.34 -10.05 -8.96
N ASP A 26 -22.95 -8.93 -9.37
CA ASP A 26 -22.36 -8.04 -10.38
C ASP A 26 -21.01 -7.46 -9.97
N GLY A 27 -20.83 -7.19 -8.68
CA GLY A 27 -19.57 -6.72 -8.12
C GLY A 27 -18.44 -7.73 -8.33
N VAL A 28 -18.72 -9.00 -8.06
CA VAL A 28 -17.77 -10.11 -8.24
C VAL A 28 -17.52 -10.38 -9.73
N SER A 29 -18.56 -10.32 -10.57
CA SER A 29 -18.40 -10.46 -12.01
C SER A 29 -17.48 -9.38 -12.61
N LYS A 30 -17.64 -8.14 -12.17
CA LYS A 30 -16.76 -7.02 -12.56
C LYS A 30 -15.33 -7.23 -12.05
N PHE A 31 -15.17 -7.79 -10.85
CA PHE A 31 -13.86 -8.14 -10.31
C PHE A 31 -13.16 -9.21 -11.14
N ILE A 32 -13.83 -10.31 -11.45
CA ILE A 32 -13.26 -11.40 -12.28
C ILE A 32 -12.81 -10.87 -13.64
N ARG A 33 -13.60 -9.98 -14.27
CA ARG A 33 -13.18 -9.31 -15.51
C ARG A 33 -11.94 -8.43 -15.32
N LYS A 34 -11.84 -7.70 -14.21
CA LYS A 34 -10.65 -6.90 -13.89
C LYS A 34 -9.42 -7.77 -13.67
N PHE A 35 -9.60 -8.94 -13.01
CA PHE A 35 -8.54 -9.92 -12.81
C PHE A 35 -8.05 -10.48 -14.15
N TRP A 36 -8.97 -10.91 -15.01
CA TRP A 36 -8.67 -11.38 -16.37
C TRP A 36 -7.88 -10.32 -17.16
N ASN A 37 -8.28 -9.07 -17.07
CA ASN A 37 -7.64 -7.95 -17.78
C ASN A 37 -6.25 -7.56 -17.22
N LEU A 38 -5.71 -8.22 -16.21
CA LEU A 38 -4.28 -8.15 -15.87
C LEU A 38 -3.43 -8.96 -16.86
N TYR A 39 -4.01 -9.99 -17.46
CA TYR A 39 -3.32 -10.92 -18.36
C TYR A 39 -3.64 -10.66 -19.83
N TYR A 40 -4.80 -10.05 -20.08
CA TYR A 40 -5.28 -9.77 -21.44
C TYR A 40 -5.67 -8.32 -21.62
N ASN A 41 -5.38 -7.77 -22.78
CA ASN A 41 -5.90 -6.48 -23.23
C ASN A 41 -6.51 -6.66 -24.62
N ASP A 42 -7.80 -6.31 -24.76
CA ASP A 42 -8.56 -6.48 -26.01
C ASP A 42 -8.42 -7.89 -26.62
N GLY A 43 -8.43 -8.91 -25.77
CA GLY A 43 -8.30 -10.32 -26.16
C GLY A 43 -6.85 -10.78 -26.48
N GLN A 44 -5.88 -9.89 -26.40
CA GLN A 44 -4.47 -10.22 -26.61
C GLN A 44 -3.77 -10.49 -25.28
N TRP A 45 -2.93 -11.51 -25.27
CA TRP A 45 -2.08 -11.82 -24.11
C TRP A 45 -0.99 -10.76 -23.94
N ILE A 46 -0.92 -10.15 -22.76
CA ILE A 46 -0.01 -9.02 -22.49
C ILE A 46 1.07 -9.32 -21.44
N VAL A 47 1.07 -10.54 -20.89
CA VAL A 47 2.05 -10.90 -19.85
C VAL A 47 3.44 -10.95 -20.46
N SER A 48 4.39 -10.32 -19.80
CA SER A 48 5.81 -10.26 -20.16
C SER A 48 6.69 -10.95 -19.12
N ASN A 49 7.92 -11.28 -19.51
CA ASN A 49 8.95 -11.79 -18.61
C ASN A 49 9.85 -10.67 -18.05
N ASP A 50 9.41 -9.42 -18.15
CA ASP A 50 10.14 -8.30 -17.60
C ASP A 50 10.22 -8.40 -16.07
N GLU A 51 11.27 -7.83 -15.50
CA GLU A 51 11.45 -7.78 -14.06
C GLU A 51 10.32 -7.01 -13.37
N ALA A 52 9.78 -7.58 -12.31
CA ALA A 52 8.70 -6.95 -11.55
C ALA A 52 9.23 -5.75 -10.75
N LYS A 53 8.45 -4.69 -10.69
CA LYS A 53 8.76 -3.52 -9.87
C LYS A 53 8.59 -3.82 -8.38
N PRO A 54 9.34 -3.14 -7.50
CA PRO A 54 9.21 -3.32 -6.04
C PRO A 54 7.77 -3.15 -5.53
N GLU A 55 7.03 -2.17 -6.06
CA GLU A 55 5.65 -1.90 -5.67
C GLU A 55 4.70 -3.03 -6.10
N GLU A 56 4.96 -3.64 -7.26
CA GLU A 56 4.19 -4.78 -7.77
C GLU A 56 4.41 -6.03 -6.90
N MET A 57 5.66 -6.28 -6.53
CA MET A 57 6.02 -7.36 -5.59
C MET A 57 5.42 -7.13 -4.21
N LYS A 58 5.43 -5.89 -3.71
CA LYS A 58 4.79 -5.52 -2.44
C LYS A 58 3.30 -5.81 -2.48
N ALA A 59 2.59 -5.38 -3.52
CA ALA A 59 1.15 -5.64 -3.69
C ALA A 59 0.83 -7.14 -3.68
N LEU A 60 1.62 -7.94 -4.43
CA LEU A 60 1.48 -9.39 -4.48
C LEU A 60 1.69 -10.02 -3.10
N HIS A 61 2.85 -9.76 -2.45
CA HIS A 61 3.20 -10.41 -1.18
C HIS A 61 2.28 -9.97 -0.03
N THR A 62 1.77 -8.74 -0.05
CA THR A 62 0.73 -8.28 0.87
C THR A 62 -0.56 -9.10 0.69
N ALA A 63 -0.97 -9.34 -0.56
CA ALA A 63 -2.14 -10.17 -0.85
C ALA A 63 -1.92 -11.63 -0.44
N ILE A 64 -0.75 -12.24 -0.74
CA ILE A 64 -0.44 -13.62 -0.34
C ILE A 64 -0.55 -13.76 1.18
N LYS A 65 0.09 -12.89 1.94
CA LYS A 65 0.03 -12.91 3.40
C LYS A 65 -1.40 -12.82 3.90
N LYS A 66 -2.13 -11.79 3.47
CA LYS A 66 -3.50 -11.54 3.93
C LYS A 66 -4.45 -12.67 3.57
N VAL A 67 -4.40 -13.16 2.33
CA VAL A 67 -5.27 -14.26 1.88
C VAL A 67 -4.96 -15.56 2.62
N SER A 68 -3.68 -15.87 2.85
CA SER A 68 -3.28 -17.06 3.61
C SER A 68 -3.82 -17.02 5.05
N GLU A 69 -3.62 -15.89 5.75
CA GLU A 69 -4.15 -15.69 7.10
C GLU A 69 -5.69 -15.78 7.13
N ASP A 70 -6.37 -15.20 6.13
CA ASP A 70 -7.82 -15.22 6.05
C ASP A 70 -8.40 -16.62 5.76
N ILE A 71 -7.70 -17.44 4.96
CA ILE A 71 -8.09 -18.83 4.72
C ILE A 71 -7.96 -19.65 6.02
N GLU A 72 -6.87 -19.52 6.75
CA GLU A 72 -6.67 -20.19 8.03
C GLU A 72 -7.72 -19.81 9.07
N ASN A 73 -8.18 -18.57 9.05
CA ASN A 73 -9.20 -18.04 9.94
C ASN A 73 -10.64 -18.15 9.40
N PHE A 74 -10.87 -18.85 8.29
CA PHE A 74 -12.16 -18.96 7.60
C PHE A 74 -12.82 -17.61 7.25
N SER A 75 -12.02 -16.56 7.11
CA SER A 75 -12.46 -15.20 6.80
C SER A 75 -12.48 -14.96 5.27
N PHE A 76 -13.22 -15.79 4.54
CA PHE A 76 -13.20 -15.78 3.07
C PHE A 76 -13.64 -14.46 2.45
N ASN A 77 -14.54 -13.73 3.08
CA ASN A 77 -15.02 -12.44 2.62
C ASN A 77 -13.91 -11.37 2.63
N THR A 78 -13.04 -11.40 3.62
CA THR A 78 -11.89 -10.50 3.67
C THR A 78 -10.78 -10.93 2.71
N ALA A 79 -10.60 -12.24 2.47
CA ALA A 79 -9.71 -12.75 1.43
C ALA A 79 -10.13 -12.26 0.03
N VAL A 80 -11.44 -12.32 -0.30
CA VAL A 80 -11.96 -11.77 -1.58
C VAL A 80 -11.70 -10.27 -1.67
N SER A 81 -11.88 -9.53 -0.58
CA SER A 81 -11.57 -8.10 -0.52
C SER A 81 -10.08 -7.83 -0.75
N ALA A 82 -9.19 -8.66 -0.19
CA ALA A 82 -7.75 -8.54 -0.39
C ALA A 82 -7.36 -8.75 -1.87
N PHE A 83 -7.98 -9.72 -2.56
CA PHE A 83 -7.81 -9.86 -4.02
C PHE A 83 -8.26 -8.61 -4.77
N MET A 84 -9.40 -8.01 -4.40
CA MET A 84 -9.90 -6.80 -5.06
C MET A 84 -8.93 -5.62 -4.90
N ILE A 85 -8.35 -5.46 -3.73
CA ILE A 85 -7.33 -4.42 -3.44
C ILE A 85 -6.09 -4.67 -4.30
N CYS A 86 -5.53 -5.88 -4.26
CA CYS A 86 -4.34 -6.25 -5.01
C CYS A 86 -4.51 -6.01 -6.52
N VAL A 87 -5.62 -6.47 -7.09
CA VAL A 87 -5.92 -6.30 -8.53
C VAL A 87 -6.04 -4.82 -8.91
N ASN A 88 -6.70 -4.01 -8.08
CA ASN A 88 -6.80 -2.58 -8.36
C ASN A 88 -5.43 -1.89 -8.29
N GLU A 89 -4.57 -2.27 -7.36
CA GLU A 89 -3.20 -1.75 -7.23
C GLU A 89 -2.33 -2.16 -8.43
N LEU A 90 -2.28 -3.45 -8.77
CA LEU A 90 -1.54 -3.96 -9.93
C LEU A 90 -1.99 -3.32 -11.25
N ARG A 91 -3.29 -3.05 -11.39
CA ARG A 91 -3.83 -2.33 -12.57
C ARG A 91 -3.36 -0.87 -12.61
N SER A 92 -3.33 -0.18 -11.47
CA SER A 92 -2.83 1.21 -11.41
C SER A 92 -1.34 1.29 -11.73
N LEU A 93 -0.58 0.27 -11.34
CA LEU A 93 0.85 0.12 -11.67
C LEU A 93 1.08 -0.34 -13.12
N LYS A 94 0.02 -0.74 -13.83
CA LYS A 94 0.08 -1.34 -15.18
C LYS A 94 0.97 -2.60 -15.20
N CYS A 95 0.88 -3.40 -14.16
CA CYS A 95 1.65 -4.63 -14.01
C CYS A 95 1.30 -5.63 -15.10
N ASN A 96 2.33 -6.17 -15.76
CA ASN A 96 2.22 -7.25 -16.72
C ASN A 96 3.32 -8.31 -16.52
N SER A 97 4.09 -8.24 -15.45
CA SER A 97 5.19 -9.17 -15.17
C SER A 97 4.70 -10.56 -14.77
N ALA A 98 5.20 -11.59 -15.45
CA ALA A 98 4.91 -12.98 -15.11
C ALA A 98 5.33 -13.35 -13.69
N ALA A 99 6.39 -12.72 -13.16
CA ALA A 99 6.86 -12.95 -11.79
C ALA A 99 5.83 -12.58 -10.72
N VAL A 100 4.88 -11.68 -11.04
CA VAL A 100 3.77 -11.28 -10.17
C VAL A 100 2.50 -12.05 -10.52
N LEU A 101 2.19 -12.16 -11.81
CA LEU A 101 0.91 -12.67 -12.27
C LEU A 101 0.79 -14.20 -12.15
N GLU A 102 1.90 -14.94 -12.23
CA GLU A 102 1.87 -16.40 -12.05
C GLU A 102 1.55 -16.79 -10.60
N PRO A 103 2.23 -16.29 -9.57
CA PRO A 103 1.84 -16.56 -8.18
C PRO A 103 0.41 -16.07 -7.85
N LEU A 104 -0.02 -14.97 -8.45
CA LEU A 104 -1.38 -14.45 -8.27
C LEU A 104 -2.45 -15.40 -8.85
N ALA A 105 -2.17 -16.04 -10.00
CA ALA A 105 -3.05 -17.06 -10.58
C ALA A 105 -3.16 -18.30 -9.68
N ARG A 106 -2.06 -18.73 -9.05
CA ARG A 106 -2.09 -19.82 -8.06
C ARG A 106 -2.83 -19.43 -6.78
N LEU A 107 -2.64 -18.20 -6.33
CA LEU A 107 -3.26 -17.69 -5.10
C LEU A 107 -4.78 -17.70 -5.19
N ILE A 108 -5.37 -17.35 -6.34
CA ILE A 108 -6.82 -17.27 -6.52
C ILE A 108 -7.48 -18.65 -6.78
N ALA A 109 -6.71 -19.71 -7.05
CA ALA A 109 -7.22 -21.01 -7.43
C ALA A 109 -8.30 -21.60 -6.47
N PRO A 110 -8.17 -21.49 -5.14
CA PRO A 110 -9.22 -21.96 -4.23
C PRO A 110 -10.56 -21.22 -4.38
N PHE A 111 -10.55 -19.97 -4.86
CA PHE A 111 -11.71 -19.10 -4.99
C PHE A 111 -12.32 -19.14 -6.38
N ALA A 112 -11.48 -19.16 -7.43
CA ALA A 112 -11.88 -19.14 -8.82
C ALA A 112 -11.09 -20.19 -9.63
N PRO A 113 -11.42 -21.49 -9.46
CA PRO A 113 -10.62 -22.59 -9.99
C PRO A 113 -10.50 -22.62 -11.50
N PHE A 114 -11.58 -22.32 -12.23
CA PHE A 114 -11.56 -22.38 -13.70
C PHE A 114 -10.76 -21.22 -14.30
N LEU A 115 -10.91 -20.03 -13.74
CA LEU A 115 -10.12 -18.86 -14.10
C LEU A 115 -8.61 -19.12 -13.87
N ALA A 116 -8.29 -19.64 -12.69
CA ALA A 116 -6.92 -19.93 -12.29
C ALA A 116 -6.27 -20.99 -13.19
N GLU A 117 -6.99 -22.07 -13.51
CA GLU A 117 -6.50 -23.15 -14.36
C GLU A 117 -6.13 -22.64 -15.76
N GLU A 118 -7.03 -21.87 -16.39
CA GLU A 118 -6.80 -21.29 -17.71
C GLU A 118 -5.55 -20.37 -17.72
N LEU A 119 -5.46 -19.47 -16.73
CA LEU A 119 -4.33 -18.54 -16.64
C LEU A 119 -3.02 -19.25 -16.33
N TYR A 120 -3.02 -20.22 -15.42
CA TYR A 120 -1.84 -21.01 -15.07
C TYR A 120 -1.31 -21.80 -16.27
N SER A 121 -2.20 -22.43 -17.02
CA SER A 121 -1.84 -23.13 -18.26
C SER A 121 -1.22 -22.18 -19.30
N LYS A 122 -1.79 -20.99 -19.49
CA LYS A 122 -1.26 -19.96 -20.41
C LYS A 122 0.09 -19.40 -19.98
N LEU A 123 0.35 -19.36 -18.68
CA LEU A 123 1.66 -18.96 -18.11
C LEU A 123 2.73 -20.05 -18.25
N GLY A 124 2.40 -21.21 -18.82
CA GLY A 124 3.33 -22.31 -19.00
C GLY A 124 3.43 -23.24 -17.79
N GLY A 125 2.45 -23.18 -16.89
CA GLY A 125 2.36 -24.08 -15.75
C GLY A 125 2.25 -25.55 -16.17
N SER A 126 2.91 -26.44 -15.43
CA SER A 126 2.87 -27.88 -15.68
C SER A 126 1.78 -28.56 -14.87
N GLY A 127 0.91 -29.29 -15.54
CA GLY A 127 -0.23 -29.96 -14.90
C GLY A 127 -1.33 -28.98 -14.49
N SER A 128 -2.13 -29.38 -13.49
CA SER A 128 -3.19 -28.52 -12.97
C SER A 128 -2.69 -27.56 -11.89
N VAL A 129 -3.23 -26.32 -11.88
CA VAL A 129 -2.96 -25.32 -10.84
C VAL A 129 -3.25 -25.86 -9.43
N HIS A 130 -4.19 -26.80 -9.31
CA HIS A 130 -4.56 -27.39 -8.02
C HIS A 130 -3.50 -28.33 -7.41
N HIS A 131 -2.55 -28.74 -8.22
CA HIS A 131 -1.37 -29.51 -7.78
C HIS A 131 -0.11 -28.66 -7.64
N ALA A 132 -0.17 -27.40 -8.08
CA ALA A 132 0.93 -26.46 -7.94
C ALA A 132 1.11 -26.06 -6.47
N ALA A 133 2.35 -25.76 -6.07
CA ALA A 133 2.64 -25.29 -4.72
C ALA A 133 1.91 -23.95 -4.46
N TYR A 134 1.23 -23.85 -3.32
CA TYR A 134 0.60 -22.60 -2.91
C TYR A 134 1.66 -21.51 -2.72
N PRO A 135 1.44 -20.28 -3.19
CA PRO A 135 2.44 -19.23 -3.11
C PRO A 135 2.67 -18.80 -1.65
N THR A 136 3.93 -18.58 -1.31
CA THR A 136 4.34 -18.10 0.01
C THR A 136 4.80 -16.65 -0.07
N PHE A 137 4.54 -15.86 0.97
CA PHE A 137 5.01 -14.49 1.01
C PHE A 137 6.44 -14.41 1.56
N GLU A 138 7.16 -13.39 1.14
CA GLU A 138 8.49 -13.07 1.65
C GLU A 138 8.44 -11.71 2.36
N GLU A 139 8.88 -11.67 3.62
CA GLU A 139 8.84 -10.45 4.44
C GLU A 139 9.65 -9.29 3.88
N LYS A 140 10.69 -9.58 3.08
CA LYS A 140 11.50 -8.54 2.44
C LYS A 140 10.69 -7.59 1.57
N TYR A 141 9.61 -8.07 0.93
CA TYR A 141 8.72 -7.24 0.10
C TYR A 141 7.63 -6.51 0.90
N LEU A 142 7.40 -6.92 2.16
CA LEU A 142 6.41 -6.30 3.04
C LEU A 142 6.97 -5.11 3.83
N LYS A 143 8.29 -5.00 3.91
CA LYS A 143 8.93 -3.85 4.56
C LYS A 143 8.59 -2.58 3.78
N GLU A 144 8.17 -1.57 4.49
CA GLU A 144 8.05 -0.24 3.91
C GLU A 144 9.45 0.36 3.79
N ASP A 145 9.94 0.48 2.57
CA ASP A 145 11.23 1.14 2.32
C ASP A 145 11.18 2.64 2.64
N SER A 146 9.97 3.22 2.68
CA SER A 146 9.77 4.63 2.98
C SER A 146 8.49 4.90 3.75
N VAL A 147 8.55 5.84 4.66
CA VAL A 147 7.42 6.36 5.45
C VAL A 147 7.15 7.81 5.05
N GLU A 148 5.88 8.15 4.83
CA GLU A 148 5.49 9.53 4.57
C GLU A 148 5.37 10.32 5.87
N TYR A 149 6.15 11.37 5.99
CA TYR A 149 6.13 12.27 7.13
C TYR A 149 5.51 13.62 6.75
N PRO A 150 4.35 13.97 7.32
CA PRO A 150 3.85 15.34 7.25
C PRO A 150 4.79 16.28 8.01
N ILE A 151 5.29 17.29 7.30
CA ILE A 151 6.12 18.35 7.86
C ILE A 151 5.21 19.46 8.36
N CYS A 152 5.30 19.72 9.65
CA CYS A 152 4.58 20.80 10.31
C CYS A 152 5.53 21.91 10.72
N ILE A 153 5.12 23.16 10.58
CA ILE A 153 5.81 24.33 11.15
C ILE A 153 4.87 24.97 12.15
N ASN A 154 5.31 25.02 13.41
CA ASN A 154 4.51 25.53 14.53
C ASN A 154 3.11 24.87 14.60
N GLY A 155 3.06 23.54 14.38
CA GLY A 155 1.84 22.73 14.44
C GLY A 155 0.95 22.78 13.20
N LYS A 156 1.29 23.59 12.17
CA LYS A 156 0.53 23.63 10.91
C LYS A 156 1.24 22.79 9.84
N LYS A 157 0.54 21.81 9.27
CA LYS A 157 1.05 21.01 8.14
C LYS A 157 1.37 21.92 6.96
N LYS A 158 2.57 21.75 6.40
CA LYS A 158 3.09 22.54 5.28
C LYS A 158 3.47 21.69 4.08
N ASP A 159 4.00 20.50 4.32
CA ASP A 159 4.51 19.61 3.27
C ASP A 159 4.34 18.15 3.67
N LEU A 160 4.65 17.23 2.75
CA LEU A 160 4.68 15.79 2.94
C LEU A 160 5.95 15.26 2.29
N VAL A 161 6.82 14.63 3.07
CA VAL A 161 8.09 14.08 2.58
C VAL A 161 8.15 12.58 2.81
N LYS A 162 8.78 11.86 1.87
CA LYS A 162 9.06 10.43 1.98
C LYS A 162 10.48 10.26 2.49
N LEU A 163 10.63 9.53 3.58
CA LEU A 163 11.92 9.20 4.19
C LEU A 163 12.06 7.69 4.31
N SER A 164 13.29 7.17 4.30
CA SER A 164 13.53 5.75 4.53
C SER A 164 12.96 5.30 5.87
N ALA A 165 12.33 4.12 5.89
CA ALA A 165 11.77 3.53 7.10
C ALA A 165 12.85 3.13 8.11
N ASP A 166 14.08 2.90 7.65
CA ASP A 166 15.23 2.48 8.46
C ASP A 166 15.87 3.64 9.25
N LEU A 167 15.43 4.89 9.01
CA LEU A 167 15.98 6.05 9.69
C LEU A 167 15.54 6.10 11.16
N ASP A 168 16.52 6.27 12.04
CA ASP A 168 16.26 6.61 13.42
C ASP A 168 15.82 8.08 13.56
N LYS A 169 15.39 8.45 14.76
CA LYS A 169 14.89 9.80 15.02
C LYS A 169 15.89 10.91 14.64
N ALA A 170 17.18 10.66 14.86
CA ALA A 170 18.24 11.62 14.53
C ALA A 170 18.47 11.70 13.02
N GLY A 171 18.40 10.55 12.32
CA GLY A 171 18.48 10.48 10.86
C GLY A 171 17.32 11.22 10.18
N ILE A 172 16.08 11.02 10.66
CA ILE A 172 14.90 11.74 10.18
C ILE A 172 15.07 13.26 10.35
N GLU A 173 15.51 13.71 11.53
CA GLU A 173 15.74 15.12 11.81
C GLU A 173 16.79 15.71 10.83
N LYS A 174 17.91 15.00 10.66
CA LYS A 174 18.99 15.42 9.77
C LYS A 174 18.56 15.51 8.30
N GLU A 175 17.88 14.49 7.79
CA GLU A 175 17.41 14.49 6.40
C GLU A 175 16.36 15.58 6.15
N VAL A 176 15.36 15.71 7.04
CA VAL A 176 14.33 16.74 6.91
C VAL A 176 14.94 18.14 6.90
N MET A 177 15.91 18.39 7.78
CA MET A 177 16.57 19.69 7.83
C MET A 177 17.53 19.96 6.67
N ALA A 178 17.97 18.94 5.94
CA ALA A 178 18.80 19.09 4.75
C ALA A 178 18.02 19.34 3.46
N MET A 179 16.69 19.15 3.47
CA MET A 179 15.83 19.31 2.29
C MET A 179 15.64 20.79 1.93
N ASP A 180 15.91 21.16 0.69
CA ASP A 180 15.71 22.54 0.18
C ASP A 180 14.25 23.01 0.33
N THR A 181 13.28 22.12 0.12
CA THR A 181 11.85 22.40 0.30
C THR A 181 11.53 22.82 1.73
N VAL A 182 12.10 22.12 2.70
CA VAL A 182 11.91 22.40 4.14
C VAL A 182 12.63 23.69 4.52
N GLN A 183 13.83 23.92 4.02
CA GLN A 183 14.59 25.16 4.22
C GLN A 183 13.83 26.38 3.67
N ALA A 184 13.26 26.26 2.48
CA ALA A 184 12.42 27.31 1.90
C ALA A 184 11.15 27.61 2.75
N LEU A 185 10.56 26.59 3.37
CA LEU A 185 9.41 26.76 4.27
C LEU A 185 9.78 27.40 5.61
N ILE A 186 10.99 27.15 6.09
CA ILE A 186 11.54 27.79 7.30
C ILE A 186 11.87 29.25 7.01
N GLY A 187 12.48 29.55 5.85
CA GLY A 187 12.93 30.89 5.47
C GLY A 187 13.87 31.49 6.52
N ASP A 188 13.70 32.78 6.82
CA ASP A 188 14.54 33.54 7.78
C ASP A 188 14.19 33.27 9.26
N LYS A 189 13.39 32.23 9.55
CA LYS A 189 12.98 31.94 10.93
C LYS A 189 14.05 31.12 11.65
N GLN A 190 14.31 31.46 12.90
CA GLN A 190 15.21 30.66 13.74
C GLN A 190 14.51 29.38 14.22
N VAL A 191 15.05 28.21 13.87
CA VAL A 191 14.57 26.93 14.37
C VAL A 191 15.00 26.77 15.82
N ARG A 192 14.03 26.56 16.72
CA ARG A 192 14.27 26.30 18.15
C ARG A 192 14.38 24.84 18.47
N LYS A 193 13.52 24.04 17.84
CA LYS A 193 13.43 22.60 18.12
C LYS A 193 12.76 21.89 16.96
N VAL A 194 13.25 20.70 16.64
CA VAL A 194 12.59 19.76 15.75
C VAL A 194 12.03 18.62 16.60
N ILE A 195 10.74 18.36 16.46
CA ILE A 195 10.04 17.29 17.19
C ILE A 195 9.69 16.22 16.17
N VAL A 196 10.41 15.10 16.20
CA VAL A 196 10.16 13.92 15.38
C VAL A 196 9.33 12.93 16.17
N VAL A 197 8.16 12.57 15.63
CA VAL A 197 7.34 11.45 16.09
C VAL A 197 7.42 10.37 15.03
N PRO A 198 8.22 9.30 15.25
CA PRO A 198 8.45 8.25 14.27
C PRO A 198 7.13 7.65 13.74
N GLY A 199 7.04 7.45 12.42
CA GLY A 199 5.85 6.94 11.74
C GLY A 199 4.64 7.88 11.71
N ARG A 200 4.78 9.14 12.20
CA ARG A 200 3.62 10.02 12.38
C ARG A 200 3.78 11.43 11.82
N MET A 201 4.80 12.17 12.25
CA MET A 201 5.02 13.55 11.79
C MET A 201 6.38 14.11 12.22
N VAL A 202 6.81 15.17 11.53
CA VAL A 202 7.90 16.04 11.97
C VAL A 202 7.35 17.45 12.18
N ASN A 203 7.54 18.01 13.38
CA ASN A 203 7.11 19.38 13.70
C ASN A 203 8.32 20.27 14.01
N ILE A 204 8.52 21.28 13.20
CA ILE A 204 9.60 22.26 13.32
C ILE A 204 9.04 23.48 14.08
N VAL A 205 9.57 23.70 15.27
CA VAL A 205 9.24 24.88 16.07
C VAL A 205 10.21 26.00 15.73
N SER A 206 9.71 27.06 15.13
CA SER A 206 10.49 28.20 14.69
C SER A 206 9.93 29.51 15.18
N LEU A 207 10.81 30.49 15.44
CA LEU A 207 10.44 31.84 15.81
C LEU A 207 10.79 32.84 14.70
N CYS A 208 9.92 33.84 14.52
CA CYS A 208 10.21 34.95 13.62
C CYS A 208 11.20 35.91 14.32
N TYR A 209 12.29 36.26 13.65
CA TYR A 209 13.34 37.16 14.17
C TYR A 209 12.79 38.52 14.67
N ARG A 210 11.68 38.96 14.08
CA ARG A 210 11.01 40.22 14.42
C ARG A 210 10.43 40.26 15.83
N ILE A 211 10.03 39.09 16.37
CA ILE A 211 9.48 38.99 17.74
C ILE A 211 10.61 38.97 18.78
N TYR A 212 11.76 38.44 18.41
CA TYR A 212 12.92 38.32 19.32
C TYR A 212 13.51 39.68 19.70
N ILE A 213 13.61 40.60 18.73
CA ILE A 213 14.09 41.98 18.99
C ILE A 213 13.11 42.74 19.86
N PHE A 214 11.78 42.56 19.67
CA PHE A 214 10.76 43.24 20.47
C PHE A 214 10.75 42.78 21.93
N THR A 215 11.02 41.48 22.19
CA THR A 215 11.08 40.93 23.54
C THR A 215 12.35 41.35 24.26
N ILE A 216 13.49 41.45 23.58
CA ILE A 216 14.73 41.96 24.16
C ILE A 216 14.62 43.45 24.47
N PHE A 217 14.03 44.26 23.58
CA PHE A 217 13.81 45.70 23.82
C PHE A 217 12.90 45.97 24.99
N ASN A 218 11.78 45.22 25.14
CA ASN A 218 10.88 45.38 26.29
C ASN A 218 11.49 44.93 27.63
N ASN A 219 12.36 43.90 27.62
CA ASN A 219 13.07 43.49 28.85
C ASN A 219 14.21 44.46 29.23
N MET A 220 14.80 45.16 28.28
CA MET A 220 15.79 46.21 28.61
C MET A 220 15.15 47.48 29.09
N THR A 221 13.95 47.85 28.64
CA THR A 221 13.23 49.03 29.12
C THR A 221 12.59 48.84 30.52
N ASN A 222 12.23 47.59 30.88
CA ASN A 222 11.71 47.29 32.22
C ASN A 222 12.79 47.10 33.31
N SER A 223 14.08 47.17 32.95
CA SER A 223 15.23 47.06 33.90
C SER A 223 15.86 48.41 34.27
N ILE A 224 15.24 49.52 33.81
CA ILE A 224 15.72 50.89 34.00
C ILE A 224 14.68 51.79 34.73
N ILE A 225 13.68 51.21 35.38
CA ILE A 225 12.78 51.92 36.27
C ILE A 225 12.90 51.33 37.68
#